data_a98a23bcbc76853e6c9945ceb05480d7
#
_entry.id   a98a23bcbc76853e6c9945ceb05480d7
#
_cell.length_a   1.000
_cell.length_b   1.000
_cell.length_c   1.000
_cell.angle_alpha   90.00
_cell.angle_beta   90.00
_cell.angle_gamma   90.00
#
_symmetry.space_group_name_H-M   'P 1'
#
loop_
_entity.id
_entity.type
_entity.pdbx_description
1 polymer ?
#
loop_
_entity_poly.entity_id
_entity_poly.type
_entity_poly.pdbx_seq_one_letter_code
_entity_poly.pdbx_strand_id
1 'polypeptide(L)'
;DISLLNEAREKLETMIYCFCKCYGLKLPRRYRKRARKEYLAFAKSRKHKVKAPVEFGAKFDLSLDSEGYGRIEKISFEAYNESTCLIEAIERFRERTGYYLERVLADQIYRTRETRNYCKEHGIRLSGPKLGRPSATTKVDKKQEYQDNTDRIEVERTLSLIKRCYGMSCITTKLEETQLTSIALSVFVTNLFRIQRRILYALLHLFRFWHDWNRCKSWKLQIDT
;
A
#
# COMPACT_ATOMS: atom_id res chain seq x y z
N ASP A 1 -3.50 34.00 27.67
CA ASP A 1 -4.90 33.76 27.29
C ASP A 1 -5.23 32.30 27.54
N ILE A 2 -6.06 32.04 28.56
CA ILE A 2 -6.36 30.67 29.05
C ILE A 2 -7.08 29.85 27.97
N SER A 3 -7.84 30.49 27.07
CA SER A 3 -8.55 29.81 25.99
C SER A 3 -7.61 29.22 24.95
N LEU A 4 -6.56 29.97 24.56
CA LEU A 4 -5.52 29.50 23.63
C LEU A 4 -4.69 28.35 24.20
N LEU A 5 -4.38 28.40 25.51
CA LEU A 5 -3.69 27.32 26.19
C LEU A 5 -4.53 26.04 26.23
N ASN A 6 -5.84 26.16 26.46
CA ASN A 6 -6.74 25.01 26.46
C ASN A 6 -6.88 24.40 25.05
N GLU A 7 -6.99 25.21 24.01
CA GLU A 7 -7.03 24.76 22.62
C GLU A 7 -5.73 24.05 22.20
N ALA A 8 -4.58 24.63 22.55
CA ALA A 8 -3.28 24.02 22.29
C ALA A 8 -3.11 22.68 23.00
N ARG A 9 -3.57 22.59 24.26
CA ARG A 9 -3.58 21.36 25.03
C ARG A 9 -4.46 20.28 24.40
N GLU A 10 -5.64 20.62 23.92
CA GLU A 10 -6.55 19.71 23.24
C GLU A 10 -5.97 19.16 21.94
N LYS A 11 -5.35 20.02 21.13
CA LYS A 11 -4.64 19.62 19.92
C LYS A 11 -3.49 18.66 20.24
N LEU A 12 -2.70 18.94 21.29
CA LEU A 12 -1.61 18.07 21.72
C LEU A 12 -2.11 16.69 22.17
N GLU A 13 -3.18 16.63 22.97
CA GLU A 13 -3.77 15.37 23.43
C GLU A 13 -4.29 14.52 22.26
N THR A 14 -4.88 15.14 21.24
CA THR A 14 -5.33 14.45 20.03
C THR A 14 -4.15 13.92 19.21
N MET A 15 -3.07 14.69 19.08
CA MET A 15 -1.84 14.24 18.41
C MET A 15 -1.22 13.04 19.15
N ILE A 16 -1.11 13.09 20.47
CA ILE A 16 -0.58 12.00 21.29
C ILE A 16 -1.46 10.73 21.11
N TYR A 17 -2.78 10.88 21.08
CA TYR A 17 -3.67 9.75 20.83
C TYR A 17 -3.46 9.12 19.46
N CYS A 18 -3.36 9.93 18.42
CA CYS A 18 -3.08 9.46 17.06
C CYS A 18 -1.73 8.74 16.99
N PHE A 19 -0.70 9.31 17.60
CA PHE A 19 0.63 8.72 17.67
C PHE A 19 0.60 7.36 18.38
N CYS A 20 0.03 7.29 19.59
CA CYS A 20 -0.08 6.04 20.33
C CYS A 20 -0.84 4.96 19.56
N LYS A 21 -1.89 5.35 18.81
CA LYS A 21 -2.67 4.42 18.00
C LYS A 21 -1.88 3.89 16.79
N CYS A 22 -1.09 4.75 16.15
CA CYS A 22 -0.25 4.36 15.02
C CYS A 22 0.87 3.38 15.42
N TYR A 23 1.43 3.56 16.62
CA TYR A 23 2.54 2.73 17.12
C TYR A 23 2.11 1.62 18.08
N GLY A 24 0.80 1.39 18.25
CA GLY A 24 0.29 0.34 19.13
C GLY A 24 0.53 0.57 20.62
N LEU A 25 0.87 1.79 21.02
CA LEU A 25 1.19 2.15 22.41
C LEU A 25 -0.09 2.31 23.24
N LYS A 26 -0.03 1.88 24.51
CA LYS A 26 -1.15 2.02 25.44
C LYS A 26 -1.25 3.43 25.99
N LEU A 27 -2.32 4.15 25.65
CA LEU A 27 -2.59 5.47 26.19
C LEU A 27 -3.08 5.40 27.65
N PRO A 28 -2.61 6.26 28.57
CA PRO A 28 -3.13 6.35 29.93
C PRO A 28 -4.65 6.54 29.96
N ARG A 29 -5.35 5.91 30.91
CA ARG A 29 -6.83 5.89 30.99
C ARG A 29 -7.45 7.31 31.02
N ARG A 30 -6.80 8.28 31.65
CA ARG A 30 -7.26 9.68 31.77
C ARG A 30 -7.42 10.40 30.44
N TYR A 31 -6.59 10.08 29.42
CA TYR A 31 -6.65 10.72 28.09
C TYR A 31 -7.54 9.95 27.10
N ARG A 32 -7.88 8.70 27.40
CA ARG A 32 -8.52 7.79 26.44
C ARG A 32 -9.94 8.20 26.06
N LYS A 33 -10.75 8.69 27.02
CA LYS A 33 -12.16 9.03 26.75
C LYS A 33 -12.30 10.29 25.91
N ARG A 34 -11.55 11.36 26.23
CA ARG A 34 -11.60 12.66 25.55
C ARG A 34 -11.01 12.59 24.16
N ALA A 35 -9.78 12.15 24.04
CA ALA A 35 -9.10 11.99 22.76
C ALA A 35 -9.84 11.05 21.79
N ARG A 36 -10.51 9.99 22.31
CA ARG A 36 -11.36 9.13 21.49
C ARG A 36 -12.58 9.86 20.95
N LYS A 37 -13.22 10.73 21.76
CA LYS A 37 -14.40 11.50 21.34
C LYS A 37 -14.05 12.47 20.20
N GLU A 38 -12.96 13.20 20.35
CA GLU A 38 -12.46 14.16 19.35
C GLU A 38 -11.99 13.46 18.06
N TYR A 39 -11.24 12.35 18.21
CA TYR A 39 -10.88 11.52 17.06
C TYR A 39 -12.10 11.00 16.30
N LEU A 40 -13.16 10.55 17.00
CA LEU A 40 -14.39 10.10 16.35
C LEU A 40 -15.17 11.25 15.71
N ALA A 41 -15.16 12.45 16.31
CA ALA A 41 -15.73 13.65 15.70
C ALA A 41 -14.97 14.04 14.43
N PHE A 42 -13.65 14.06 14.48
CA PHE A 42 -12.78 14.29 13.32
C PHE A 42 -12.95 13.23 12.23
N ALA A 43 -13.03 11.95 12.59
CA ALA A 43 -13.28 10.88 11.65
C ALA A 43 -14.68 10.94 11.03
N LYS A 44 -15.69 11.40 11.79
CA LYS A 44 -17.05 11.67 11.27
C LYS A 44 -17.07 12.86 10.32
N SER A 45 -16.39 13.97 10.66
CA SER A 45 -16.30 15.15 9.77
C SER A 45 -15.62 14.82 8.44
N ARG A 46 -14.66 13.89 8.43
CA ARG A 46 -14.05 13.37 7.20
C ARG A 46 -14.98 12.47 6.38
N LYS A 47 -15.92 11.75 7.03
CA LYS A 47 -16.92 10.93 6.31
C LYS A 47 -17.98 11.80 5.60
N HIS A 48 -18.31 12.95 6.15
CA HIS A 48 -19.02 14.01 5.43
C HIS A 48 -17.99 14.80 4.60
N LYS A 49 -17.36 14.16 3.63
CA LYS A 49 -16.71 14.86 2.54
C LYS A 49 -17.79 15.72 1.89
N VAL A 50 -17.84 16.99 2.23
CA VAL A 50 -18.25 18.00 1.28
C VAL A 50 -17.37 17.71 0.08
N LYS A 51 -17.95 17.25 -1.02
CA LYS A 51 -17.21 17.03 -2.27
C LYS A 51 -16.54 18.35 -2.56
N ALA A 52 -15.25 18.46 -2.22
CA ALA A 52 -14.47 19.56 -2.73
C ALA A 52 -14.61 19.49 -4.24
N PRO A 53 -15.19 20.49 -4.91
CA PRO A 53 -15.49 20.42 -6.32
C PRO A 53 -14.23 20.19 -7.17
N VAL A 54 -13.04 20.40 -6.61
CA VAL A 54 -11.74 20.23 -7.29
C VAL A 54 -10.74 19.72 -6.27
N GLU A 55 -10.13 18.57 -6.53
CA GLU A 55 -8.94 18.09 -5.82
C GLU A 55 -7.72 18.59 -6.60
N PHE A 56 -6.91 19.45 -5.97
CA PHE A 56 -5.64 19.91 -6.53
C PHE A 56 -4.52 18.95 -6.13
N GLY A 57 -3.72 18.52 -7.09
CA GLY A 57 -2.56 17.68 -6.85
C GLY A 57 -2.20 16.79 -8.04
N ALA A 58 -1.01 16.23 -8.01
CA ALA A 58 -0.61 15.25 -9.01
C ALA A 58 -1.41 13.97 -8.86
N LYS A 59 -1.89 13.47 -9.99
CA LYS A 59 -2.50 12.14 -10.11
C LYS A 59 -1.41 11.15 -10.54
N PHE A 60 -1.37 9.98 -9.91
CA PHE A 60 -0.38 8.97 -10.26
C PHE A 60 -0.97 7.56 -10.15
N ASP A 61 -0.48 6.69 -11.03
CA ASP A 61 -0.77 5.26 -11.02
C ASP A 61 0.42 4.50 -10.44
N LEU A 62 0.17 3.63 -9.47
CA LEU A 62 1.16 2.81 -8.81
C LEU A 62 0.88 1.33 -9.11
N SER A 63 1.90 0.64 -9.60
CA SER A 63 1.91 -0.83 -9.68
C SER A 63 2.75 -1.44 -8.55
N LEU A 64 2.41 -2.66 -8.16
CA LEU A 64 3.24 -3.48 -7.29
C LEU A 64 3.62 -4.75 -8.05
N ASP A 65 4.88 -5.15 -7.95
CA ASP A 65 5.32 -6.45 -8.41
C ASP A 65 4.96 -7.58 -7.43
N SER A 66 5.28 -8.83 -7.79
CA SER A 66 5.02 -10.01 -6.95
C SER A 66 5.74 -9.97 -5.61
N GLU A 67 6.80 -9.20 -5.50
CA GLU A 67 7.56 -8.99 -4.28
C GLU A 67 7.06 -7.80 -3.47
N GLY A 68 6.11 -7.04 -4.02
CA GLY A 68 5.48 -5.89 -3.41
C GLY A 68 6.24 -4.57 -3.57
N TYR A 69 7.28 -4.52 -4.40
CA TYR A 69 7.92 -3.25 -4.72
C TYR A 69 7.02 -2.36 -5.55
N GLY A 70 6.89 -1.11 -5.11
CA GLY A 70 6.08 -0.10 -5.78
C GLY A 70 6.81 0.57 -6.94
N ARG A 71 6.08 0.79 -8.01
CA ARG A 71 6.55 1.54 -9.18
C ARG A 71 5.51 2.53 -9.64
N ILE A 72 5.93 3.75 -9.93
CA ILE A 72 5.06 4.77 -10.52
C ILE A 72 5.00 4.49 -12.03
N GLU A 73 3.83 4.16 -12.52
CA GLU A 73 3.60 3.89 -13.94
C GLU A 73 3.29 5.18 -14.72
N LYS A 74 2.50 6.06 -14.12
CA LYS A 74 2.16 7.35 -14.70
C LYS A 74 1.99 8.38 -13.60
N ILE A 75 2.38 9.61 -13.87
CA ILE A 75 2.17 10.75 -13.01
C ILE A 75 1.87 11.98 -13.86
N SER A 76 0.85 12.75 -13.49
CA SER A 76 0.47 13.97 -14.19
C SER A 76 -0.27 14.92 -13.27
N PHE A 77 -0.11 16.22 -13.51
CA PHE A 77 -0.96 17.28 -12.91
C PHE A 77 -2.24 17.50 -13.69
N GLU A 78 -2.27 17.05 -14.93
CA GLU A 78 -3.46 17.10 -15.76
C GLU A 78 -4.33 15.85 -15.52
N ALA A 79 -5.64 16.03 -15.68
CA ALA A 79 -6.57 14.92 -15.62
C ALA A 79 -6.35 13.98 -16.81
N TYR A 80 -6.13 12.70 -16.53
CA TYR A 80 -6.05 11.67 -17.55
C TYR A 80 -6.99 10.50 -17.23
N ASN A 81 -7.32 9.73 -18.26
CA ASN A 81 -8.14 8.55 -18.10
C ASN A 81 -7.29 7.37 -17.60
N GLU A 82 -7.50 6.93 -16.36
CA GLU A 82 -6.79 5.81 -15.75
C GLU A 82 -6.98 4.50 -16.53
N SER A 83 -8.14 4.33 -17.16
CA SER A 83 -8.48 3.07 -17.83
C SER A 83 -7.52 2.68 -18.95
N THR A 84 -6.85 3.65 -19.57
CA THR A 84 -5.88 3.43 -20.66
C THR A 84 -4.48 3.10 -20.18
N CYS A 85 -4.15 3.43 -18.92
CA CYS A 85 -2.79 3.31 -18.40
C CYS A 85 -2.35 1.85 -18.19
N LEU A 86 -3.28 0.91 -18.06
CA LEU A 86 -2.94 -0.48 -17.77
C LEU A 86 -2.19 -1.17 -18.92
N ILE A 87 -2.61 -0.95 -20.16
CA ILE A 87 -1.94 -1.53 -21.34
C ILE A 87 -0.50 -0.98 -21.44
N GLU A 88 -0.33 0.35 -21.27
CA GLU A 88 0.99 0.97 -21.26
C GLU A 88 1.89 0.41 -20.15
N ALA A 89 1.34 0.17 -18.97
CA ALA A 89 2.08 -0.41 -17.85
C ALA A 89 2.52 -1.86 -18.12
N ILE A 90 1.68 -2.67 -18.78
CA ILE A 90 2.00 -4.04 -19.18
C ILE A 90 3.13 -4.04 -20.22
N GLU A 91 3.07 -3.15 -21.23
CA GLU A 91 4.12 -3.04 -22.24
C GLU A 91 5.46 -2.59 -21.64
N ARG A 92 5.46 -1.60 -20.75
CA ARG A 92 6.68 -1.21 -20.02
C ARG A 92 7.25 -2.33 -19.17
N PHE A 93 6.38 -3.18 -18.59
CA PHE A 93 6.84 -4.36 -17.88
C PHE A 93 7.53 -5.33 -18.82
N ARG A 94 6.92 -5.61 -19.98
CA ARG A 94 7.50 -6.47 -21.02
C ARG A 94 8.85 -5.94 -21.53
N GLU A 95 8.96 -4.64 -21.79
CA GLU A 95 10.22 -4.00 -22.23
C GLU A 95 11.35 -4.20 -21.21
N ARG A 96 11.02 -4.15 -19.92
CA ARG A 96 12.00 -4.31 -18.83
C ARG A 96 12.41 -5.75 -18.57
N THR A 97 11.48 -6.69 -18.72
CA THR A 97 11.67 -8.09 -18.31
C THR A 97 11.84 -9.06 -19.47
N GLY A 98 11.43 -8.66 -20.66
CA GLY A 98 11.44 -9.49 -21.86
C GLY A 98 10.27 -10.47 -21.99
N TYR A 99 9.36 -10.51 -21.02
CA TYR A 99 8.21 -11.41 -21.03
C TYR A 99 6.93 -10.74 -20.52
N TYR A 100 5.77 -11.29 -20.87
CA TYR A 100 4.48 -10.84 -20.36
C TYR A 100 4.21 -11.37 -18.97
N LEU A 101 3.39 -10.61 -18.22
CA LEU A 101 2.87 -11.00 -16.91
C LEU A 101 1.96 -12.22 -17.01
N GLU A 102 2.06 -13.17 -16.08
CA GLU A 102 1.14 -14.28 -15.96
C GLU A 102 -0.27 -13.82 -15.55
N ARG A 103 -0.31 -12.87 -14.58
CA ARG A 103 -1.57 -12.32 -14.08
C ARG A 103 -1.46 -10.82 -13.78
N VAL A 104 -2.59 -10.15 -13.93
CA VAL A 104 -2.75 -8.74 -13.58
C VAL A 104 -3.94 -8.58 -12.63
N LEU A 105 -3.69 -7.93 -11.51
CA LEU A 105 -4.70 -7.59 -10.51
C LEU A 105 -5.00 -6.10 -10.63
N ALA A 106 -6.13 -5.76 -11.22
CA ALA A 106 -6.51 -4.38 -11.46
C ALA A 106 -7.89 -4.06 -10.87
N ASP A 107 -8.11 -2.82 -10.49
CA ASP A 107 -9.42 -2.35 -10.07
C ASP A 107 -10.40 -2.29 -11.26
N GLN A 108 -11.68 -2.17 -10.95
CA GLN A 108 -12.75 -2.22 -11.94
C GLN A 108 -12.58 -1.16 -13.04
N ILE A 109 -12.04 0.00 -12.72
CA ILE A 109 -11.83 1.12 -13.65
C ILE A 109 -10.90 0.75 -14.81
N TYR A 110 -9.91 -0.11 -14.57
CA TYR A 110 -8.92 -0.55 -15.56
C TYR A 110 -9.41 -1.73 -16.42
N ARG A 111 -10.55 -2.36 -16.08
CA ARG A 111 -11.05 -3.57 -16.74
C ARG A 111 -12.00 -3.26 -17.91
N THR A 112 -11.55 -2.42 -18.84
CA THR A 112 -12.27 -2.09 -20.08
C THR A 112 -12.36 -3.29 -21.01
N ARG A 113 -13.18 -3.20 -22.06
CA ARG A 113 -13.25 -4.24 -23.12
C ARG A 113 -11.91 -4.36 -23.83
N GLU A 114 -11.29 -3.24 -24.13
CA GLU A 114 -9.97 -3.16 -24.77
C GLU A 114 -8.91 -3.89 -23.95
N THR A 115 -8.76 -3.55 -22.68
CA THR A 115 -7.81 -4.19 -21.77
C THR A 115 -8.04 -5.69 -21.64
N ARG A 116 -9.31 -6.14 -21.62
CA ARG A 116 -9.64 -7.56 -21.56
C ARG A 116 -9.26 -8.32 -22.84
N ASN A 117 -9.49 -7.71 -24.00
CA ASN A 117 -9.09 -8.28 -25.28
C ASN A 117 -7.57 -8.37 -25.37
N TYR A 118 -6.89 -7.27 -25.04
CA TYR A 118 -5.44 -7.21 -25.00
C TYR A 118 -4.84 -8.31 -24.09
N CYS A 119 -5.32 -8.43 -22.86
CA CYS A 119 -4.86 -9.47 -21.93
C CYS A 119 -5.13 -10.88 -22.46
N LYS A 120 -6.27 -11.09 -23.12
CA LYS A 120 -6.61 -12.40 -23.74
C LYS A 120 -5.67 -12.75 -24.89
N GLU A 121 -5.35 -11.81 -25.76
CA GLU A 121 -4.44 -11.97 -26.90
C GLU A 121 -3.02 -12.35 -26.45
N HIS A 122 -2.57 -11.76 -25.34
CA HIS A 122 -1.22 -12.00 -24.80
C HIS A 122 -1.18 -13.10 -23.71
N GLY A 123 -2.28 -13.84 -23.51
CA GLY A 123 -2.33 -14.92 -22.52
C GLY A 123 -2.26 -14.47 -21.05
N ILE A 124 -2.52 -13.17 -20.78
CA ILE A 124 -2.47 -12.59 -19.45
C ILE A 124 -3.79 -12.81 -18.70
N ARG A 125 -3.74 -13.38 -17.51
CA ARG A 125 -4.94 -13.54 -16.68
C ARG A 125 -5.28 -12.22 -15.96
N LEU A 126 -6.37 -11.60 -16.38
CA LEU A 126 -6.91 -10.41 -15.69
C LEU A 126 -7.87 -10.83 -14.59
N SER A 127 -7.63 -10.36 -13.34
CA SER A 127 -8.47 -10.70 -12.19
C SER A 127 -9.86 -10.06 -12.26
N GLY A 128 -10.83 -10.70 -11.59
CA GLY A 128 -12.18 -10.19 -11.41
C GLY A 128 -13.25 -10.84 -12.30
N PRO A 129 -14.53 -10.47 -12.10
CA PRO A 129 -15.64 -11.13 -12.74
C PRO A 129 -15.62 -10.97 -14.26
N LYS A 130 -16.08 -12.01 -14.96
CA LYS A 130 -16.32 -11.97 -16.41
C LYS A 130 -17.39 -10.93 -16.74
N LEU A 131 -17.33 -10.37 -17.94
CA LEU A 131 -18.38 -9.46 -18.43
C LEU A 131 -19.67 -10.24 -18.70
N GLY A 132 -20.81 -9.60 -18.39
CA GLY A 132 -22.12 -10.15 -18.65
C GLY A 132 -22.75 -10.86 -17.45
N ARG A 133 -23.92 -11.43 -17.66
CA ARG A 133 -24.66 -12.19 -16.65
C ARG A 133 -23.90 -13.48 -16.32
N PRO A 134 -23.67 -13.82 -15.04
CA PRO A 134 -23.02 -15.08 -14.69
C PRO A 134 -23.78 -16.26 -15.27
N SER A 135 -23.09 -17.16 -15.99
CA SER A 135 -23.68 -18.40 -16.44
C SER A 135 -23.78 -19.37 -15.26
N ALA A 136 -24.91 -20.11 -15.15
CA ALA A 136 -25.13 -21.11 -14.12
C ALA A 136 -24.08 -22.23 -14.14
N THR A 137 -23.40 -22.42 -15.26
CA THR A 137 -22.38 -23.46 -15.48
C THR A 137 -20.95 -22.99 -15.18
N THR A 138 -20.71 -21.68 -14.99
CA THR A 138 -19.36 -21.16 -14.75
C THR A 138 -18.99 -21.39 -13.30
N LYS A 139 -18.24 -22.45 -13.01
CA LYS A 139 -17.62 -22.64 -11.70
C LYS A 139 -16.54 -21.57 -11.51
N VAL A 140 -16.78 -20.63 -10.61
CA VAL A 140 -15.76 -19.67 -10.17
C VAL A 140 -14.89 -20.37 -9.14
N ASP A 141 -13.60 -20.39 -9.36
CA ASP A 141 -12.65 -20.85 -8.34
C ASP A 141 -12.60 -19.82 -7.21
N LYS A 142 -13.41 -20.07 -6.18
CA LYS A 142 -13.52 -19.17 -4.99
C LYS A 142 -12.19 -18.99 -4.29
N LYS A 143 -11.30 -20.00 -4.31
CA LYS A 143 -9.99 -19.92 -3.67
C LYS A 143 -9.09 -18.95 -4.41
N GLN A 144 -9.11 -19.00 -5.73
CA GLN A 144 -8.32 -18.10 -6.57
C GLN A 144 -8.84 -16.66 -6.50
N GLU A 145 -10.17 -16.48 -6.50
CA GLU A 145 -10.77 -15.17 -6.33
C GLU A 145 -10.45 -14.56 -4.95
N TYR A 146 -10.47 -15.35 -3.89
CA TYR A 146 -10.07 -14.92 -2.56
C TYR A 146 -8.60 -14.47 -2.53
N GLN A 147 -7.70 -15.26 -3.16
CA GLN A 147 -6.29 -14.91 -3.24
C GLN A 147 -6.08 -13.61 -4.04
N ASP A 148 -6.72 -13.47 -5.19
CA ASP A 148 -6.64 -12.25 -6.00
C ASP A 148 -7.13 -11.01 -5.24
N ASN A 149 -8.20 -11.14 -4.45
CA ASN A 149 -8.70 -10.06 -3.61
C ASN A 149 -7.72 -9.72 -2.47
N THR A 150 -7.12 -10.73 -1.86
CA THR A 150 -6.12 -10.53 -0.80
C THR A 150 -4.88 -9.80 -1.35
N ASP A 151 -4.38 -10.24 -2.50
CA ASP A 151 -3.23 -9.62 -3.15
C ASP A 151 -3.53 -8.16 -3.60
N ARG A 152 -4.77 -7.89 -4.04
CA ARG A 152 -5.20 -6.53 -4.38
C ARG A 152 -5.21 -5.59 -3.16
N ILE A 153 -5.61 -6.09 -1.99
CA ILE A 153 -5.60 -5.32 -0.75
C ILE A 153 -4.17 -4.86 -0.40
N GLU A 154 -3.14 -5.59 -0.82
CA GLU A 154 -1.75 -5.20 -0.57
C GLU A 154 -1.37 -3.90 -1.28
N VAL A 155 -1.93 -3.63 -2.46
CA VAL A 155 -1.76 -2.34 -3.16
C VAL A 155 -2.36 -1.21 -2.34
N GLU A 156 -3.59 -1.39 -1.85
CA GLU A 156 -4.27 -0.39 -1.01
C GLU A 156 -3.53 -0.15 0.31
N ARG A 157 -3.00 -1.21 0.93
CA ARG A 157 -2.16 -1.10 2.13
C ARG A 157 -0.88 -0.32 1.85
N THR A 158 -0.22 -0.59 0.74
CA THR A 158 1.01 0.10 0.35
C THR A 158 0.75 1.58 0.10
N LEU A 159 -0.28 1.92 -0.67
CA LEU A 159 -0.70 3.31 -0.88
C LEU A 159 -1.04 4.02 0.45
N SER A 160 -1.74 3.33 1.33
CA SER A 160 -2.07 3.85 2.66
C SER A 160 -0.81 4.10 3.52
N LEU A 161 0.19 3.22 3.41
CA LEU A 161 1.47 3.36 4.11
C LEU A 161 2.27 4.55 3.56
N ILE A 162 2.39 4.67 2.24
CA ILE A 162 3.05 5.78 1.56
C ILE A 162 2.44 7.11 1.98
N LYS A 163 1.11 7.20 1.99
CA LYS A 163 0.40 8.41 2.42
C LYS A 163 0.62 8.75 3.89
N ARG A 164 0.55 7.77 4.79
CA ARG A 164 0.56 8.01 6.24
C ARG A 164 1.95 8.11 6.86
N CYS A 165 2.89 7.34 6.36
CA CYS A 165 4.21 7.18 6.99
C CYS A 165 5.33 7.87 6.19
N TYR A 166 5.18 8.00 4.87
CA TYR A 166 6.25 8.51 4.02
C TYR A 166 5.94 9.86 3.35
N GLY A 167 5.07 10.66 3.99
CA GLY A 167 4.91 12.08 3.68
C GLY A 167 4.03 12.42 2.47
N MET A 168 3.51 11.43 1.74
CA MET A 168 2.71 11.70 0.54
C MET A 168 1.32 12.29 0.82
N SER A 169 0.83 12.25 2.06
CA SER A 169 -0.49 12.81 2.40
C SER A 169 -0.55 14.33 2.38
N CYS A 170 0.59 15.00 2.52
CA CYS A 170 0.69 16.45 2.55
C CYS A 170 2.01 16.89 1.95
N ILE A 171 2.00 17.17 0.65
CA ILE A 171 3.16 17.69 -0.06
C ILE A 171 3.05 19.21 -0.04
N THR A 172 3.99 19.86 0.64
CA THR A 172 4.00 21.32 0.85
C THR A 172 4.83 22.09 -0.19
N THR A 173 5.52 21.37 -1.07
CA THR A 173 6.32 21.98 -2.13
C THR A 173 5.43 22.61 -3.19
N LYS A 174 5.84 23.78 -3.71
CA LYS A 174 5.02 24.58 -4.64
C LYS A 174 5.35 24.34 -6.11
N LEU A 175 6.59 23.96 -6.41
CA LEU A 175 7.04 23.72 -7.78
C LEU A 175 6.69 22.28 -8.21
N GLU A 176 6.28 22.14 -9.44
CA GLU A 176 5.90 20.85 -10.03
C GLU A 176 7.01 19.81 -9.90
N GLU A 177 8.23 20.14 -10.30
CA GLU A 177 9.39 19.24 -10.21
C GLU A 177 9.65 18.75 -8.78
N THR A 178 9.53 19.64 -7.79
CA THR A 178 9.73 19.27 -6.38
C THR A 178 8.59 18.42 -5.84
N GLN A 179 7.36 18.59 -6.34
CA GLN A 179 6.24 17.72 -6.01
C GLN A 179 6.44 16.32 -6.59
N LEU A 180 6.82 16.22 -7.87
CA LEU A 180 7.17 14.96 -8.53
C LEU A 180 8.28 14.21 -7.78
N THR A 181 9.33 14.94 -7.43
CA THR A 181 10.45 14.40 -6.63
C THR A 181 9.98 13.89 -5.27
N SER A 182 9.12 14.62 -4.58
CA SER A 182 8.56 14.22 -3.27
C SER A 182 7.74 12.93 -3.37
N ILE A 183 6.93 12.80 -4.42
CA ILE A 183 6.13 11.59 -4.69
C ILE A 183 7.06 10.40 -5.00
N ALA A 184 8.03 10.59 -5.90
CA ALA A 184 8.99 9.56 -6.26
C ALA A 184 9.82 9.11 -5.05
N LEU A 185 10.27 10.04 -4.22
CA LEU A 185 11.01 9.77 -2.99
C LEU A 185 10.17 8.96 -1.99
N SER A 186 8.88 9.26 -1.84
CA SER A 186 7.99 8.51 -0.95
C SER A 186 7.84 7.05 -1.36
N VAL A 187 7.74 6.78 -2.67
CA VAL A 187 7.69 5.41 -3.20
C VAL A 187 9.06 4.72 -3.06
N PHE A 188 10.14 5.42 -3.36
CA PHE A 188 11.51 4.91 -3.20
C PHE A 188 11.80 4.49 -1.75
N VAL A 189 11.47 5.35 -0.78
CA VAL A 189 11.64 5.06 0.65
C VAL A 189 10.82 3.83 1.06
N THR A 190 9.61 3.69 0.55
CA THR A 190 8.78 2.49 0.80
C THR A 190 9.49 1.22 0.32
N ASN A 191 10.06 1.24 -0.87
CA ASN A 191 10.83 0.11 -1.43
C ASN A 191 12.08 -0.17 -0.60
N LEU A 192 12.79 0.87 -0.17
CA LEU A 192 13.99 0.74 0.67
C LEU A 192 13.67 0.05 2.00
N PHE A 193 12.58 0.42 2.66
CA PHE A 193 12.13 -0.25 3.89
C PHE A 193 11.72 -1.72 3.65
N ARG A 194 11.17 -2.05 2.48
CA ARG A 194 10.90 -3.45 2.13
C ARG A 194 12.20 -4.25 1.99
N ILE A 195 13.21 -3.71 1.32
CA ILE A 195 14.54 -4.32 1.21
C ILE A 195 15.15 -4.50 2.59
N GLN A 196 15.19 -3.47 3.41
CA GLN A 196 15.70 -3.52 4.77
C GLN A 196 15.04 -4.62 5.60
N ARG A 197 13.72 -4.73 5.53
CA ARG A 197 12.95 -5.76 6.25
C ARG A 197 13.32 -7.17 5.77
N ARG A 198 13.51 -7.38 4.47
CA ARG A 198 13.93 -8.66 3.91
C ARG A 198 15.31 -9.06 4.39
N ILE A 199 16.27 -8.13 4.36
CA ILE A 199 17.63 -8.35 4.88
C ILE A 199 17.57 -8.70 6.37
N LEU A 200 16.79 -7.97 7.16
CA LEU A 200 16.63 -8.25 8.57
C LEU A 200 16.06 -9.65 8.83
N TYR A 201 15.04 -10.06 8.09
CA TYR A 201 14.49 -11.42 8.22
C TYR A 201 15.52 -12.48 7.83
N ALA A 202 16.27 -12.28 6.75
CA ALA A 202 17.34 -13.21 6.36
C ALA A 202 18.40 -13.33 7.44
N LEU A 203 18.85 -12.23 8.03
CA LEU A 203 19.82 -12.22 9.14
C LEU A 203 19.27 -12.94 10.39
N LEU A 204 18.01 -12.71 10.74
CA LEU A 204 17.37 -13.39 11.87
C LEU A 204 17.26 -14.90 11.64
N HIS A 205 16.95 -15.33 10.42
CA HIS A 205 16.93 -16.75 10.05
C HIS A 205 18.32 -17.38 10.13
N LEU A 206 19.37 -16.70 9.63
CA LEU A 206 20.74 -17.14 9.75
C LEU A 206 21.19 -17.24 11.21
N PHE A 207 20.83 -16.27 12.04
CA PHE A 207 21.14 -16.29 13.46
C PHE A 207 20.45 -17.45 14.19
N ARG A 208 19.18 -17.71 13.91
CA ARG A 208 18.46 -18.88 14.46
C ARG A 208 19.13 -20.18 14.03
N PHE A 209 19.44 -20.34 12.76
CA PHE A 209 20.14 -21.51 12.24
C PHE A 209 21.50 -21.73 12.93
N TRP A 210 22.29 -20.67 13.09
CA TRP A 210 23.58 -20.70 13.78
C TRP A 210 23.43 -21.08 15.26
N HIS A 211 22.42 -20.55 15.93
CA HIS A 211 22.12 -20.87 17.33
C HIS A 211 21.74 -22.37 17.49
N ASP A 212 20.85 -22.84 16.62
CA ASP A 212 20.41 -24.25 16.66
C ASP A 212 21.56 -25.21 16.30
N TRP A 213 22.41 -24.83 15.35
CA TRP A 213 23.61 -25.55 15.00
C TRP A 213 24.58 -25.69 16.19
N ASN A 214 24.82 -24.62 16.93
CA ASN A 214 25.69 -24.64 18.10
C ASN A 214 25.09 -25.49 19.25
N ARG A 215 23.78 -25.47 19.43
CA ARG A 215 23.08 -26.36 20.37
C ARG A 215 23.27 -27.82 20.00
N CYS A 216 23.12 -28.19 18.76
CA CYS A 216 23.33 -29.56 18.31
C CYS A 216 24.79 -30.04 18.54
N LYS A 217 25.77 -29.16 18.38
CA LYS A 217 27.19 -29.51 18.69
C LYS A 217 27.44 -29.75 20.17
N SER A 218 26.80 -28.97 21.05
CA SER A 218 26.98 -29.16 22.50
C SER A 218 26.39 -30.48 23.00
N TRP A 219 25.36 -31.02 22.35
CA TRP A 219 24.81 -32.33 22.69
C TRP A 219 25.70 -33.49 22.26
N LYS A 220 26.44 -33.37 21.16
CA LYS A 220 27.40 -34.41 20.73
C LYS A 220 28.60 -34.54 21.64
N LEU A 221 29.03 -33.48 22.30
CA LEU A 221 30.18 -33.51 23.24
C LEU A 221 29.83 -34.13 24.61
N GLN A 222 28.55 -34.29 24.96
CA GLN A 222 28.09 -34.92 26.20
C GLN A 222 27.91 -36.46 26.10
N ILE A 223 27.97 -37.04 24.91
CA ILE A 223 27.78 -38.48 24.67
C ILE A 223 29.11 -39.22 24.66
N ASP A 224 30.24 -38.52 24.50
CA ASP A 224 31.60 -39.11 24.42
C ASP A 224 32.38 -39.04 25.76
N THR A 225 31.71 -38.78 26.89
CA THR A 225 32.27 -38.83 28.25
C THR A 225 31.52 -39.84 29.10
#